data_f7fb6692bba0efc48db85620cefcdb37
#
_entry.id   f7fb6692bba0efc48db85620cefcdb37
#
_cell.length_a   1.000
_cell.length_b   1.000
_cell.length_c   1.000
_cell.angle_alpha   90.00
_cell.angle_beta   90.00
_cell.angle_gamma   90.00
#
_symmetry.space_group_name_H-M   'P 1'
#
loop_
_entity.id
_entity.type
_entity.pdbx_description
1 polymer ?
#
loop_
_entity_poly.entity_id
_entity_poly.type
_entity_poly.pdbx_seq_one_letter_code
_entity_poly.pdbx_strand_id
1 'polypeptide(L)'
;MFKKIIILVFVSCLAATAQTPERKIVNNNILISDQDPKVRIELPKSVWYVGVDRFILQDIADCELYAFVEVDDQKNVQRLYWIQFEDYLPSKPDLHHHYDSPRHITLRGFRFFIDTWVKRTNENITAGSDEDHIMALILSRGYKMPAGMMSVRLVHLLDEQKRKELMIIYSESLKPTGFEAADLKKGGKAENLWLTLEDDLLLRARQEIKIEPTNNP
;
A
#
# COMPACT_ATOMS: atom_id res chain seq x y z
N MET A 1 -65.40 2.50 12.26
CA MET A 1 -64.75 2.69 10.97
C MET A 1 -63.31 3.14 11.23
N PHE A 2 -62.35 2.18 11.31
CA PHE A 2 -60.94 2.46 11.62
C PHE A 2 -60.16 2.70 10.32
N LYS A 3 -59.67 3.92 10.09
CA LYS A 3 -58.75 4.22 8.99
C LYS A 3 -57.35 3.69 9.30
N LYS A 4 -56.92 2.68 8.54
CA LYS A 4 -55.50 2.23 8.55
C LYS A 4 -54.62 3.24 7.86
N ILE A 5 -53.72 3.85 8.61
CA ILE A 5 -52.66 4.72 8.08
C ILE A 5 -51.50 3.78 7.69
N ILE A 6 -51.17 3.69 6.41
CA ILE A 6 -49.98 3.00 5.89
C ILE A 6 -48.84 4.04 5.87
N ILE A 7 -47.87 3.86 6.75
CA ILE A 7 -46.63 4.64 6.73
C ILE A 7 -45.67 3.97 5.75
N LEU A 8 -45.44 4.61 4.62
CA LEU A 8 -44.45 4.18 3.64
C LEU A 8 -43.06 4.70 4.11
N VAL A 9 -42.20 3.81 4.61
CA VAL A 9 -40.82 4.13 4.95
C VAL A 9 -40.00 4.08 3.67
N PHE A 10 -39.61 5.25 3.17
CA PHE A 10 -38.61 5.34 2.10
C PHE A 10 -37.22 5.09 2.68
N VAL A 11 -36.67 3.89 2.45
CA VAL A 11 -35.26 3.63 2.69
C VAL A 11 -34.48 4.20 1.49
N SER A 12 -33.91 5.38 1.64
CA SER A 12 -32.97 5.93 0.68
C SER A 12 -31.63 5.17 0.83
N CYS A 13 -31.38 4.22 -0.07
CA CYS A 13 -30.03 3.68 -0.27
C CYS A 13 -29.16 4.83 -0.84
N LEU A 14 -28.32 5.42 0.02
CA LEU A 14 -27.18 6.21 -0.43
C LEU A 14 -26.20 5.24 -1.10
N ALA A 15 -26.23 5.20 -2.44
CA ALA A 15 -25.17 4.55 -3.20
C ALA A 15 -23.89 5.37 -2.95
N ALA A 16 -22.95 4.80 -2.23
CA ALA A 16 -21.61 5.35 -2.16
C ALA A 16 -21.04 5.32 -3.59
N THR A 17 -20.89 6.49 -4.21
CA THR A 17 -20.24 6.62 -5.53
C THR A 17 -18.76 6.33 -5.30
N ALA A 18 -18.29 5.17 -5.77
CA ALA A 18 -16.85 4.87 -5.81
C ALA A 18 -16.14 6.01 -6.55
N GLN A 19 -15.14 6.61 -5.92
CA GLN A 19 -14.35 7.68 -6.53
C GLN A 19 -13.56 7.09 -7.70
N THR A 20 -13.48 7.82 -8.82
CA THR A 20 -12.76 7.36 -10.00
C THR A 20 -11.25 7.47 -9.75
N PRO A 21 -10.47 6.41 -10.04
CA PRO A 21 -9.01 6.48 -9.95
C PRO A 21 -8.43 7.57 -10.87
N GLU A 22 -7.43 8.28 -10.37
CA GLU A 22 -6.83 9.41 -11.09
C GLU A 22 -5.59 9.01 -11.91
N ARG A 23 -5.01 7.85 -11.61
CA ARG A 23 -3.76 7.36 -12.21
C ARG A 23 -4.00 6.20 -13.16
N LYS A 24 -3.09 5.99 -14.11
CA LYS A 24 -3.26 5.01 -15.19
C LYS A 24 -2.36 3.81 -14.99
N ILE A 25 -2.91 2.62 -15.27
CA ILE A 25 -2.11 1.38 -15.36
C ILE A 25 -1.88 1.04 -16.84
N VAL A 26 -0.62 0.81 -17.18
CA VAL A 26 -0.18 0.42 -18.53
C VAL A 26 0.53 -0.92 -18.45
N ASN A 27 0.22 -1.83 -19.38
CA ASN A 27 0.81 -3.16 -19.47
C ASN A 27 0.75 -3.99 -18.17
N ASN A 28 -0.22 -3.74 -17.30
CA ASN A 28 -0.41 -4.39 -16.00
C ASN A 28 0.73 -4.26 -14.97
N ASN A 29 1.81 -3.57 -15.30
CA ASN A 29 2.97 -3.44 -14.42
C ASN A 29 3.56 -2.02 -14.34
N ILE A 30 2.94 -1.06 -15.00
CA ILE A 30 3.38 0.33 -15.02
C ILE A 30 2.26 1.21 -14.49
N LEU A 31 2.53 1.96 -13.43
CA LEU A 31 1.66 3.00 -12.92
C LEU A 31 2.19 4.36 -13.38
N ILE A 32 1.30 5.18 -13.95
CA ILE A 32 1.61 6.54 -14.40
C ILE A 32 0.71 7.52 -13.66
N SER A 33 1.35 8.48 -12.98
CA SER A 33 0.72 9.65 -12.40
C SER A 33 1.09 10.89 -13.22
N ASP A 34 0.09 11.55 -13.78
CA ASP A 34 0.23 12.86 -14.46
C ASP A 34 -0.01 14.01 -13.46
N GLN A 35 -0.42 13.69 -12.22
CA GLN A 35 -0.64 14.60 -11.11
C GLN A 35 0.55 14.54 -10.13
N ASP A 36 0.48 15.29 -9.01
CA ASP A 36 1.50 15.24 -7.96
C ASP A 36 1.54 13.92 -7.20
N PRO A 37 2.72 13.26 -7.14
CA PRO A 37 3.90 13.55 -7.94
C PRO A 37 3.71 13.06 -9.38
N LYS A 38 4.28 13.80 -10.35
CA LYS A 38 4.38 13.33 -11.73
C LYS A 38 5.41 12.23 -11.80
N VAL A 39 4.95 10.99 -11.76
CA VAL A 39 5.82 9.81 -11.63
C VAL A 39 5.36 8.66 -12.49
N ARG A 40 6.32 7.93 -13.04
CA ARG A 40 6.15 6.62 -13.66
C ARG A 40 6.82 5.58 -12.77
N ILE A 41 6.06 4.60 -12.32
CA ILE A 41 6.54 3.48 -11.53
C ILE A 41 6.38 2.22 -12.37
N GLU A 42 7.52 1.56 -12.68
CA GLU A 42 7.54 0.30 -13.41
C GLU A 42 7.97 -0.83 -12.48
N LEU A 43 7.15 -1.86 -12.41
CA LEU A 43 7.35 -3.10 -11.67
C LEU A 43 7.80 -4.23 -12.60
N PRO A 44 8.28 -5.36 -12.09
CA PRO A 44 8.63 -6.52 -12.91
C PRO A 44 7.46 -6.97 -13.80
N LYS A 45 7.77 -7.54 -14.96
CA LYS A 45 6.75 -8.08 -15.88
C LYS A 45 6.00 -9.31 -15.34
N SER A 46 6.55 -9.92 -14.28
CA SER A 46 5.97 -11.06 -13.57
C SER A 46 4.82 -10.70 -12.63
N VAL A 47 4.61 -9.41 -12.35
CA VAL A 47 3.54 -8.99 -11.45
C VAL A 47 2.16 -9.05 -12.13
N TRP A 48 1.15 -9.30 -11.31
CA TRP A 48 -0.25 -9.19 -11.67
C TRP A 48 -0.83 -7.94 -11.02
N TYR A 49 -1.43 -7.07 -11.81
CA TYR A 49 -2.23 -5.96 -11.29
C TYR A 49 -3.51 -6.52 -10.65
N VAL A 50 -3.67 -6.29 -9.36
CA VAL A 50 -4.84 -6.75 -8.57
C VAL A 50 -6.00 -5.78 -8.71
N GLY A 51 -5.72 -4.49 -8.60
CA GLY A 51 -6.74 -3.46 -8.66
C GLY A 51 -6.29 -2.16 -7.98
N VAL A 52 -7.23 -1.25 -7.92
CA VAL A 52 -7.14 0.04 -7.24
C VAL A 52 -8.30 0.16 -6.26
N ASP A 53 -8.06 0.81 -5.12
CA ASP A 53 -9.08 1.25 -4.19
C ASP A 53 -8.87 2.74 -3.88
N ARG A 54 -9.95 3.52 -3.78
CA ARG A 54 -9.93 4.92 -3.38
C ARG A 54 -10.91 5.13 -2.25
N PHE A 55 -10.41 5.62 -1.13
CA PHE A 55 -11.18 5.74 0.10
C PHE A 55 -10.72 6.94 0.92
N ILE A 56 -11.56 7.37 1.85
CA ILE A 56 -11.19 8.36 2.86
C ILE A 56 -10.74 7.63 4.12
N LEU A 57 -9.45 7.74 4.43
CA LEU A 57 -8.86 7.14 5.62
C LEU A 57 -9.30 7.94 6.86
N GLN A 58 -10.06 7.31 7.76
CA GLN A 58 -10.46 7.85 9.08
C GLN A 58 -10.99 9.29 9.04
N ASP A 59 -11.66 9.72 7.98
CA ASP A 59 -12.16 11.08 7.77
C ASP A 59 -11.06 12.17 7.77
N ILE A 60 -9.80 11.81 7.47
CA ILE A 60 -8.66 12.74 7.50
C ILE A 60 -7.91 12.84 6.18
N ALA A 61 -7.81 11.76 5.40
CA ALA A 61 -7.02 11.74 4.18
C ALA A 61 -7.73 11.04 3.02
N ASP A 62 -7.57 11.55 1.79
CA ASP A 62 -7.96 10.91 0.54
C ASP A 62 -6.82 10.01 0.08
N CYS A 63 -7.09 8.71 0.03
CA CYS A 63 -6.12 7.69 -0.31
C CYS A 63 -6.50 7.02 -1.64
N GLU A 64 -5.50 6.86 -2.52
CA GLU A 64 -5.61 6.08 -3.74
C GLU A 64 -4.55 4.98 -3.73
N LEU A 65 -4.98 3.73 -3.55
CA LEU A 65 -4.16 2.56 -3.30
C LEU A 65 -4.17 1.64 -4.51
N TYR A 66 -3.00 1.24 -4.99
CA TYR A 66 -2.79 0.30 -6.08
C TYR A 66 -2.08 -0.96 -5.57
N ALA A 67 -2.63 -2.13 -5.90
CA ALA A 67 -2.06 -3.42 -5.52
C ALA A 67 -1.55 -4.19 -6.74
N PHE A 68 -0.33 -4.75 -6.60
CA PHE A 68 0.24 -5.70 -7.55
C PHE A 68 0.86 -6.85 -6.77
N VAL A 69 0.79 -8.07 -7.30
CA VAL A 69 1.33 -9.27 -6.64
C VAL A 69 2.14 -10.13 -7.60
N GLU A 70 3.13 -10.82 -7.06
CA GLU A 70 3.67 -12.05 -7.66
C GLU A 70 3.14 -13.24 -6.87
N VAL A 71 2.72 -14.27 -7.58
CA VAL A 71 2.06 -15.43 -6.97
C VAL A 71 2.62 -16.74 -7.52
N ASP A 72 2.49 -17.79 -6.73
CA ASP A 72 2.71 -19.15 -7.22
C ASP A 72 1.50 -19.70 -7.98
N ASP A 73 1.62 -20.94 -8.52
CA ASP A 73 0.56 -21.60 -9.30
C ASP A 73 -0.73 -21.84 -8.49
N GLN A 74 -0.67 -21.76 -7.16
CA GLN A 74 -1.81 -21.92 -6.25
C GLN A 74 -2.40 -20.58 -5.80
N LYS A 75 -1.97 -19.47 -6.42
CA LYS A 75 -2.33 -18.09 -6.10
C LYS A 75 -1.89 -17.64 -4.71
N ASN A 76 -0.86 -18.27 -4.11
CA ASN A 76 -0.26 -17.75 -2.89
C ASN A 76 0.65 -16.57 -3.23
N VAL A 77 0.46 -15.44 -2.57
CA VAL A 77 1.26 -14.23 -2.75
C VAL A 77 2.69 -14.51 -2.27
N GLN A 78 3.65 -14.33 -3.16
CA GLN A 78 5.09 -14.40 -2.89
C GLN A 78 5.66 -13.01 -2.64
N ARG A 79 5.21 -12.01 -3.43
CA ARG A 79 5.56 -10.60 -3.29
C ARG A 79 4.32 -9.73 -3.44
N LEU A 80 4.29 -8.64 -2.70
CA LEU A 80 3.27 -7.60 -2.78
C LEU A 80 3.97 -6.26 -3.04
N TYR A 81 3.45 -5.53 -4.01
CA TYR A 81 3.80 -4.14 -4.30
C TYR A 81 2.53 -3.32 -4.06
N TRP A 82 2.55 -2.54 -3.02
CA TRP A 82 1.49 -1.63 -2.62
C TRP A 82 1.96 -0.21 -2.88
N ILE A 83 1.28 0.52 -3.75
CA ILE A 83 1.58 1.90 -4.08
C ILE A 83 0.38 2.74 -3.66
N GLN A 84 0.59 3.75 -2.83
CA GLN A 84 -0.47 4.61 -2.32
C GLN A 84 -0.08 6.07 -2.46
N PHE A 85 -1.05 6.86 -2.88
CA PHE A 85 -1.00 8.31 -2.87
C PHE A 85 -1.98 8.78 -1.80
N GLU A 86 -1.53 9.67 -0.95
CA GLU A 86 -2.31 10.17 0.17
C GLU A 86 -2.25 11.69 0.25
N ASP A 87 -3.39 12.34 0.47
CA ASP A 87 -3.51 13.77 0.63
C ASP A 87 -4.45 14.08 1.80
N TYR A 88 -3.98 14.77 2.83
CA TYR A 88 -4.82 15.21 3.91
C TYR A 88 -5.94 16.14 3.41
N LEU A 89 -7.17 15.86 3.85
CA LEU A 89 -8.35 16.62 3.44
C LEU A 89 -8.20 18.11 3.74
N PRO A 90 -8.73 19.01 2.89
CA PRO A 90 -8.74 20.45 3.16
C PRO A 90 -9.41 20.84 4.48
N SER A 91 -10.35 20.01 4.96
CA SER A 91 -11.02 20.18 6.26
C SER A 91 -10.12 19.89 7.47
N LYS A 92 -8.90 19.39 7.24
CA LYS A 92 -7.91 19.04 8.28
C LYS A 92 -6.60 19.81 8.05
N PRO A 93 -6.59 21.15 8.09
CA PRO A 93 -5.44 21.96 7.66
C PRO A 93 -4.20 21.78 8.53
N ASP A 94 -4.37 21.39 9.79
CA ASP A 94 -3.27 21.27 10.75
C ASP A 94 -2.57 19.88 10.72
N LEU A 95 -3.13 18.92 9.95
CA LEU A 95 -2.51 17.60 9.84
C LEU A 95 -1.38 17.60 8.82
N HIS A 96 -0.30 16.92 9.17
CA HIS A 96 0.87 16.71 8.30
C HIS A 96 1.53 15.35 8.61
N HIS A 97 2.17 14.76 7.59
CA HIS A 97 2.90 13.52 7.75
C HIS A 97 4.19 13.75 8.56
N HIS A 98 4.48 12.82 9.46
CA HIS A 98 5.70 12.83 10.27
C HIS A 98 6.35 11.45 10.27
N TYR A 99 7.61 11.40 9.85
CA TYR A 99 8.39 10.17 9.79
C TYR A 99 9.71 10.37 10.54
N ASP A 100 9.94 9.54 11.56
CA ASP A 100 11.16 9.54 12.39
C ASP A 100 12.23 8.58 11.87
N SER A 101 12.02 7.99 10.67
CA SER A 101 12.99 7.06 10.12
C SER A 101 14.35 7.73 9.91
N PRO A 102 15.44 7.19 10.49
CA PRO A 102 16.79 7.71 10.28
C PRO A 102 17.36 7.33 8.91
N ARG A 103 16.72 6.37 8.22
CA ARG A 103 17.18 5.83 6.93
C ARG A 103 16.50 6.55 5.78
N HIS A 104 17.31 6.94 4.79
CA HIS A 104 16.84 7.59 3.58
C HIS A 104 17.49 7.01 2.34
N ILE A 105 16.79 7.08 1.21
CA ILE A 105 17.31 6.74 -0.10
C ILE A 105 16.82 7.74 -1.13
N THR A 106 17.64 8.01 -2.15
CA THR A 106 17.21 8.80 -3.31
C THR A 106 17.17 7.91 -4.54
N LEU A 107 16.00 7.83 -5.17
CA LEU A 107 15.75 7.09 -6.41
C LEU A 107 15.32 8.09 -7.50
N ARG A 108 16.18 8.30 -8.51
CA ARG A 108 15.89 9.19 -9.65
C ARG A 108 15.40 10.60 -9.27
N GLY A 109 15.92 11.17 -8.18
CA GLY A 109 15.55 12.49 -7.69
C GLY A 109 14.47 12.50 -6.60
N PHE A 110 13.74 11.43 -6.39
CA PHE A 110 12.78 11.28 -5.29
C PHE A 110 13.51 10.81 -4.03
N ARG A 111 13.42 11.59 -2.95
CA ARG A 111 13.97 11.21 -1.63
C ARG A 111 12.91 10.48 -0.84
N PHE A 112 13.22 9.27 -0.37
CA PHE A 112 12.33 8.44 0.43
C PHE A 112 12.85 8.26 1.84
N PHE A 113 11.97 8.33 2.84
CA PHE A 113 12.15 7.73 4.15
C PHE A 113 11.99 6.22 4.05
N ILE A 114 12.72 5.45 4.86
CA ILE A 114 12.71 3.99 4.80
C ILE A 114 12.38 3.42 6.17
N ASP A 115 11.37 2.57 6.24
CA ASP A 115 11.09 1.71 7.38
C ASP A 115 11.03 0.26 6.94
N THR A 116 11.42 -0.65 7.82
CA THR A 116 11.37 -2.09 7.59
C THR A 116 10.74 -2.79 8.78
N TRP A 117 9.98 -3.84 8.52
CA TRP A 117 9.39 -4.66 9.57
C TRP A 117 9.09 -6.07 9.09
N VAL A 118 8.84 -6.94 10.07
CA VAL A 118 8.34 -8.29 9.87
C VAL A 118 7.10 -8.48 10.73
N LYS A 119 6.03 -9.07 10.15
CA LYS A 119 4.80 -9.34 10.90
C LYS A 119 4.03 -10.54 10.32
N ARG A 120 3.13 -11.10 11.13
CA ARG A 120 2.11 -12.01 10.64
C ARG A 120 1.11 -11.24 9.78
N THR A 121 0.63 -11.85 8.72
CA THR A 121 -0.25 -11.19 7.76
C THR A 121 -1.53 -10.64 8.37
N ASN A 122 -2.13 -11.32 9.36
CA ASN A 122 -3.37 -10.87 10.01
C ASN A 122 -3.12 -10.26 11.40
N GLU A 123 -1.90 -9.78 11.67
CA GLU A 123 -1.55 -9.24 12.98
C GLU A 123 -2.00 -7.77 13.07
N ASN A 124 -2.96 -7.49 13.99
CA ASN A 124 -3.40 -6.12 14.34
C ASN A 124 -3.97 -5.28 13.17
N ILE A 125 -4.70 -5.89 12.24
CA ILE A 125 -5.41 -5.12 11.19
C ILE A 125 -6.59 -4.40 11.84
N THR A 126 -6.63 -3.08 11.71
CA THR A 126 -7.74 -2.25 12.16
C THR A 126 -8.73 -2.07 11.01
N ALA A 127 -10.01 -2.28 11.26
CA ALA A 127 -11.04 -2.07 10.26
C ALA A 127 -11.01 -0.63 9.71
N GLY A 128 -11.08 -0.49 8.39
CA GLY A 128 -11.00 0.80 7.68
C GLY A 128 -9.61 1.43 7.64
N SER A 129 -8.55 0.70 8.06
CA SER A 129 -7.17 1.12 7.78
C SER A 129 -6.77 0.81 6.34
N ASP A 130 -5.72 1.46 5.85
CA ASP A 130 -5.13 1.17 4.55
C ASP A 130 -4.71 -0.30 4.41
N GLU A 131 -4.26 -0.93 5.50
CA GLU A 131 -3.97 -2.37 5.50
C GLU A 131 -5.24 -3.22 5.33
N ASP A 132 -6.37 -2.84 5.93
CA ASP A 132 -7.65 -3.51 5.73
C ASP A 132 -8.10 -3.40 4.26
N HIS A 133 -7.95 -2.22 3.67
CA HIS A 133 -8.27 -1.96 2.25
C HIS A 133 -7.42 -2.82 1.30
N ILE A 134 -6.09 -2.85 1.47
CA ILE A 134 -5.21 -3.66 0.60
C ILE A 134 -5.51 -5.15 0.76
N MET A 135 -5.74 -5.63 1.97
CA MET A 135 -6.07 -7.03 2.24
C MET A 135 -7.42 -7.41 1.61
N ALA A 136 -8.45 -6.57 1.77
CA ALA A 136 -9.75 -6.80 1.16
C ALA A 136 -9.64 -6.87 -0.37
N LEU A 137 -8.86 -5.97 -0.99
CA LEU A 137 -8.64 -5.94 -2.44
C LEU A 137 -7.98 -7.24 -2.93
N ILE A 138 -6.90 -7.69 -2.29
CA ILE A 138 -6.17 -8.92 -2.64
C ILE A 138 -7.07 -10.16 -2.50
N LEU A 139 -7.74 -10.29 -1.36
CA LEU A 139 -8.59 -11.45 -1.06
C LEU A 139 -9.82 -11.51 -1.99
N SER A 140 -10.42 -10.36 -2.35
CA SER A 140 -11.56 -10.30 -3.28
C SER A 140 -11.24 -10.85 -4.67
N ARG A 141 -9.96 -10.88 -5.07
CA ARG A 141 -9.47 -11.43 -6.34
C ARG A 141 -9.06 -12.90 -6.24
N GLY A 142 -9.28 -13.51 -5.08
CA GLY A 142 -8.99 -14.93 -4.84
C GLY A 142 -7.51 -15.25 -4.64
N TYR A 143 -6.68 -14.24 -4.35
CA TYR A 143 -5.29 -14.46 -3.95
C TYR A 143 -5.22 -14.84 -2.46
N LYS A 144 -4.18 -15.56 -2.09
CA LYS A 144 -3.98 -16.06 -0.72
C LYS A 144 -2.73 -15.42 -0.14
N MET A 145 -2.89 -14.74 0.99
CA MET A 145 -1.74 -14.16 1.68
C MET A 145 -0.96 -15.23 2.45
N PRO A 146 0.38 -15.15 2.50
CA PRO A 146 1.19 -16.05 3.31
C PRO A 146 0.99 -15.77 4.81
N ALA A 147 1.43 -16.70 5.67
CA ALA A 147 1.30 -16.57 7.12
C ALA A 147 2.05 -15.35 7.71
N GLY A 148 3.14 -14.95 7.05
CA GLY A 148 3.93 -13.79 7.45
C GLY A 148 4.69 -13.19 6.29
N MET A 149 4.98 -11.90 6.41
CA MET A 149 5.71 -11.12 5.41
C MET A 149 6.79 -10.27 6.09
N MET A 150 7.88 -10.04 5.37
CA MET A 150 8.83 -8.97 5.63
C MET A 150 8.57 -7.85 4.63
N SER A 151 8.64 -6.61 5.11
CA SER A 151 8.23 -5.44 4.35
C SER A 151 9.23 -4.30 4.46
N VAL A 152 9.39 -3.56 3.37
CA VAL A 152 10.04 -2.25 3.35
C VAL A 152 9.05 -1.22 2.84
N ARG A 153 8.95 -0.10 3.56
CA ARG A 153 8.16 1.08 3.19
C ARG A 153 9.09 2.20 2.74
N LEU A 154 8.78 2.77 1.59
CA LEU A 154 9.42 3.95 1.03
C LEU A 154 8.38 5.07 1.01
N VAL A 155 8.65 6.19 1.68
CA VAL A 155 7.74 7.35 1.71
C VAL A 155 8.42 8.57 1.15
N HIS A 156 7.82 9.18 0.15
CA HIS A 156 8.22 10.46 -0.42
C HIS A 156 7.17 11.53 -0.10
N LEU A 157 7.57 12.55 0.64
CA LEU A 157 6.72 13.72 0.91
C LEU A 157 6.79 14.68 -0.27
N LEU A 158 5.62 15.08 -0.78
CA LEU A 158 5.50 15.81 -2.03
C LEU A 158 5.64 17.32 -1.87
N ASP A 159 5.26 17.85 -0.71
CA ASP A 159 5.20 19.29 -0.45
C ASP A 159 5.97 19.68 0.82
N GLU A 160 6.28 20.97 0.96
CA GLU A 160 6.95 21.51 2.14
C GLU A 160 6.08 21.44 3.40
N GLN A 161 4.74 21.43 3.23
CA GLN A 161 3.77 21.33 4.31
C GLN A 161 3.58 19.88 4.75
N LYS A 162 4.16 18.90 4.02
CA LYS A 162 4.08 17.48 4.32
C LYS A 162 2.65 16.95 4.41
N ARG A 163 1.78 17.48 3.57
CA ARG A 163 0.37 17.10 3.55
C ARG A 163 0.07 15.99 2.56
N LYS A 164 0.98 15.78 1.61
CA LYS A 164 0.85 14.79 0.54
C LYS A 164 2.04 13.85 0.52
N GLU A 165 1.76 12.60 0.24
CA GLU A 165 2.82 11.60 0.09
C GLU A 165 2.58 10.59 -1.03
N LEU A 166 3.69 10.04 -1.52
CA LEU A 166 3.74 8.80 -2.24
C LEU A 166 4.36 7.74 -1.32
N MET A 167 3.59 6.73 -0.97
CA MET A 167 4.05 5.58 -0.20
C MET A 167 4.15 4.35 -1.12
N ILE A 168 5.26 3.62 -1.02
CA ILE A 168 5.46 2.35 -1.70
C ILE A 168 5.85 1.32 -0.64
N ILE A 169 5.08 0.25 -0.51
CA ILE A 169 5.41 -0.88 0.35
C ILE A 169 5.71 -2.09 -0.54
N TYR A 170 6.94 -2.57 -0.43
CA TYR A 170 7.35 -3.83 -1.02
C TYR A 170 7.43 -4.89 0.06
N SER A 171 6.77 -6.02 -0.16
CA SER A 171 6.73 -7.09 0.82
C SER A 171 7.01 -8.45 0.19
N GLU A 172 7.70 -9.31 0.93
CA GLU A 172 8.00 -10.68 0.54
C GLU A 172 7.48 -11.67 1.57
N SER A 173 7.01 -12.82 1.08
CA SER A 173 6.64 -13.95 1.93
C SER A 173 7.83 -14.44 2.75
N LEU A 174 7.62 -14.70 4.03
CA LEU A 174 8.64 -15.32 4.90
C LEU A 174 8.86 -16.80 4.60
N LYS A 175 7.95 -17.45 3.86
CA LYS A 175 8.02 -18.90 3.60
C LYS A 175 9.38 -19.38 3.07
N PRO A 176 10.05 -18.68 2.11
CA PRO A 176 11.37 -19.09 1.62
C PRO A 176 12.48 -19.01 2.67
N THR A 177 12.33 -18.18 3.70
CA THR A 177 13.35 -18.05 4.76
C THR A 177 13.31 -19.19 5.77
N GLY A 178 12.19 -19.91 5.85
CA GLY A 178 11.96 -20.95 6.86
C GLY A 178 11.68 -20.41 8.27
N PHE A 179 11.54 -19.07 8.42
CA PHE A 179 11.25 -18.41 9.70
C PHE A 179 9.81 -17.90 9.76
N GLU A 180 9.27 -17.86 10.97
CA GLU A 180 8.05 -17.12 11.27
C GLU A 180 8.39 -15.67 11.68
N ALA A 181 7.41 -14.78 11.62
CA ALA A 181 7.61 -13.38 12.01
C ALA A 181 8.13 -13.22 13.44
N ALA A 182 7.67 -14.06 14.37
CA ALA A 182 8.12 -14.04 15.76
C ALA A 182 9.60 -14.42 15.91
N ASP A 183 10.14 -15.26 15.03
CA ASP A 183 11.53 -15.70 15.08
C ASP A 183 12.51 -14.56 14.80
N LEU A 184 12.11 -13.61 13.94
CA LEU A 184 12.93 -12.49 13.49
C LEU A 184 12.73 -11.21 14.31
N LYS A 185 11.69 -11.13 15.15
CA LYS A 185 11.47 -9.99 16.07
C LYS A 185 12.46 -10.05 17.24
N LYS A 186 12.58 -8.94 17.97
CA LYS A 186 13.37 -8.83 19.18
C LYS A 186 13.06 -9.95 20.17
N GLY A 187 14.08 -10.68 20.61
CA GLY A 187 13.95 -11.85 21.47
C GLY A 187 13.62 -13.15 20.75
N GLY A 188 13.44 -13.14 19.43
CA GLY A 188 13.22 -14.34 18.63
C GLY A 188 14.51 -15.13 18.35
N LYS A 189 14.37 -16.42 18.03
CA LYS A 189 15.50 -17.33 17.83
C LYS A 189 16.43 -16.96 16.66
N ALA A 190 15.97 -16.11 15.74
CA ALA A 190 16.68 -15.66 14.55
C ALA A 190 16.76 -14.12 14.46
N GLU A 191 16.60 -13.40 15.58
CA GLU A 191 16.67 -11.93 15.65
C GLU A 191 17.95 -11.38 14.99
N ASN A 192 19.07 -12.05 15.18
CA ASN A 192 20.37 -11.67 14.61
C ASN A 192 20.42 -11.70 13.09
N LEU A 193 19.52 -12.42 12.43
CA LEU A 193 19.43 -12.49 10.96
C LEU A 193 18.60 -11.35 10.37
N TRP A 194 17.81 -10.66 11.19
CA TRP A 194 16.90 -9.62 10.69
C TRP A 194 17.63 -8.52 9.92
N LEU A 195 18.74 -8.01 10.44
CA LEU A 195 19.52 -6.96 9.78
C LEU A 195 19.98 -7.35 8.37
N THR A 196 20.40 -8.60 8.18
CA THR A 196 20.79 -9.09 6.85
C THR A 196 19.58 -9.22 5.93
N LEU A 197 18.47 -9.76 6.45
CA LEU A 197 17.25 -9.94 5.65
C LEU A 197 16.63 -8.60 5.24
N GLU A 198 16.63 -7.60 6.12
CA GLU A 198 16.10 -6.27 5.77
C GLU A 198 16.96 -5.53 4.75
N ASP A 199 18.28 -5.64 4.82
CA ASP A 199 19.18 -5.05 3.81
C ASP A 199 19.02 -5.72 2.45
N ASP A 200 18.91 -7.03 2.42
CA ASP A 200 18.61 -7.80 1.20
C ASP A 200 17.23 -7.45 0.63
N LEU A 201 16.21 -7.28 1.49
CA LEU A 201 14.86 -6.87 1.09
C LEU A 201 14.88 -5.47 0.45
N LEU A 202 15.58 -4.51 1.09
CA LEU A 202 15.73 -3.16 0.55
C LEU A 202 16.48 -3.18 -0.79
N LEU A 203 17.51 -4.00 -0.93
CA LEU A 203 18.25 -4.13 -2.17
C LEU A 203 17.33 -4.64 -3.30
N ARG A 204 16.55 -5.68 -3.04
CA ARG A 204 15.58 -6.22 -4.02
C ARG A 204 14.50 -5.18 -4.37
N ALA A 205 13.92 -4.49 -3.39
CA ALA A 205 12.95 -3.42 -3.65
C ALA A 205 13.51 -2.37 -4.62
N ARG A 206 14.77 -1.95 -4.44
CA ARG A 206 15.45 -0.98 -5.32
C ARG A 206 15.72 -1.50 -6.72
N GLN A 207 15.94 -2.80 -6.88
CA GLN A 207 16.19 -3.44 -8.17
C GLN A 207 14.89 -3.63 -8.97
N GLU A 208 13.83 -3.95 -8.27
CA GLU A 208 12.55 -4.32 -8.86
C GLU A 208 11.62 -3.13 -9.13
N ILE A 209 11.70 -2.09 -8.31
CA ILE A 209 10.87 -0.89 -8.45
C ILE A 209 11.66 0.19 -9.18
N LYS A 210 11.29 0.45 -10.43
CA LYS A 210 11.87 1.55 -11.21
C LYS A 210 10.97 2.77 -11.12
N ILE A 211 11.51 3.86 -10.59
CA ILE A 211 10.79 5.13 -10.42
C ILE A 211 11.45 6.18 -11.31
N GLU A 212 10.64 6.90 -12.09
CA GLU A 212 11.12 7.97 -12.98
C GLU A 212 10.12 9.14 -12.94
N PRO A 213 10.58 10.40 -12.99
CA PRO A 213 9.68 11.52 -13.24
C PRO A 213 8.99 11.36 -14.59
N THR A 214 7.69 11.64 -14.66
CA THR A 214 7.03 11.81 -15.96
C THR A 214 7.34 13.20 -16.45
N ASN A 215 8.29 13.31 -17.38
CA ASN A 215 8.47 14.52 -18.16
C ASN A 215 7.35 14.58 -19.19
N ASN A 216 6.23 15.21 -18.86
CA ASN A 216 5.34 15.67 -19.92
C ASN A 216 5.96 16.95 -20.51
N PRO A 217 6.25 16.97 -21.84
CA PRO A 217 6.68 18.20 -22.51
C PRO A 217 5.63 19.30 -22.44
#